data_2cb1401a506bd4166edb883590dcd76c
#
_entry.id   2cb1401a506bd4166edb883590dcd76c
#
_cell.length_a   1.000
_cell.length_b   1.000
_cell.length_c   1.000
_cell.angle_alpha   90.00
_cell.angle_beta   90.00
_cell.angle_gamma   90.00
#
_symmetry.space_group_name_H-M   'P 1'
#
loop_
_entity.id
_entity.type
_entity.pdbx_description
1 polymer ?
#
loop_
_entity_poly.entity_id
_entity_poly.type
_entity_poly.pdbx_seq_one_letter_code
_entity_poly.pdbx_strand_id
1 'polypeptide(L)'
;MHVFKINCVGPTLVVRALLRHGLIGADANAPSLVGNVTSKVGSVEDNGSGRGYSYRASKSALNIVTKSMSIDLASRGVHFALLHPGWVKTDMTESRGLIDAEESARGLIRVLQGEFGDCERFWFDYKGDKIPW
;
A
#
# COMPACT_ATOMS: atom_id res chain seq x y z
N MET A 1 19.48 5.92 0.06
CA MET A 1 19.27 4.85 -0.94
C MET A 1 18.68 3.55 -0.34
N HIS A 2 19.03 3.14 0.87
CA HIS A 2 18.52 1.91 1.51
C HIS A 2 16.98 1.90 1.68
N VAL A 3 16.41 3.00 2.16
CA VAL A 3 14.96 3.16 2.36
C VAL A 3 14.15 2.93 1.07
N PHE A 4 14.63 3.44 -0.07
CA PHE A 4 13.98 3.19 -1.37
C PHE A 4 14.04 1.73 -1.80
N LYS A 5 15.16 1.05 -1.56
CA LYS A 5 15.29 -0.36 -1.88
C LYS A 5 14.26 -1.20 -1.14
N ILE A 6 14.05 -0.92 0.15
CA ILE A 6 13.11 -1.67 0.98
C ILE A 6 11.66 -1.26 0.65
N ASN A 7 11.37 0.04 0.66
CA ASN A 7 9.98 0.52 0.66
C ASN A 7 9.34 0.59 -0.73
N CYS A 8 10.14 0.66 -1.81
CA CYS A 8 9.63 0.77 -3.18
C CYS A 8 10.10 -0.41 -4.06
N VAL A 9 11.41 -0.62 -4.17
CA VAL A 9 11.94 -1.67 -5.06
C VAL A 9 11.55 -3.06 -4.56
N GLY A 10 11.63 -3.32 -3.26
CA GLY A 10 11.27 -4.62 -2.66
C GLY A 10 9.86 -5.07 -3.03
N PRO A 11 8.80 -4.29 -2.71
CA PRO A 11 7.42 -4.63 -3.10
C PRO A 11 7.27 -4.86 -4.61
N THR A 12 7.90 -4.03 -5.44
CA THR A 12 7.87 -4.20 -6.91
C THR A 12 8.49 -5.52 -7.33
N LEU A 13 9.61 -5.92 -6.72
CA LEU A 13 10.26 -7.20 -7.02
C LEU A 13 9.42 -8.39 -6.55
N VAL A 14 8.70 -8.26 -5.43
CA VAL A 14 7.77 -9.30 -4.96
C VAL A 14 6.65 -9.50 -5.99
N VAL A 15 6.00 -8.43 -6.45
CA VAL A 15 4.96 -8.52 -7.49
C VAL A 15 5.52 -9.18 -8.75
N ARG A 16 6.69 -8.77 -9.19
CA ARG A 16 7.36 -9.37 -10.36
C ARG A 16 7.62 -10.88 -10.17
N ALA A 17 8.05 -11.29 -8.99
CA ALA A 17 8.29 -12.70 -8.69
C ALA A 17 6.99 -13.51 -8.72
N LEU A 18 5.92 -13.00 -8.09
CA LEU A 18 4.60 -13.63 -8.09
C LEU A 18 4.05 -13.81 -9.51
N LEU A 19 4.21 -12.79 -10.37
CA LEU A 19 3.81 -12.85 -11.79
C LEU A 19 4.64 -13.91 -12.57
N ARG A 20 5.95 -13.96 -12.34
CA ARG A 20 6.85 -14.91 -13.02
C ARG A 20 6.55 -16.36 -12.65
N HIS A 21 6.10 -16.61 -11.44
CA HIS A 21 5.74 -17.94 -10.95
C HIS A 21 4.26 -18.29 -11.17
N GLY A 22 3.49 -17.44 -11.85
CA GLY A 22 2.07 -17.68 -12.13
C GLY A 22 1.19 -17.70 -10.88
N LEU A 23 1.63 -17.10 -9.78
CA LEU A 23 0.87 -17.03 -8.52
C LEU A 23 -0.18 -15.92 -8.54
N ILE A 24 -0.01 -14.92 -9.41
CA ILE A 24 -0.99 -13.87 -9.70
C ILE A 24 -1.00 -13.60 -11.20
N GLY A 25 -2.14 -13.17 -11.75
CA GLY A 25 -2.26 -12.75 -13.15
C GLY A 25 -2.02 -13.87 -14.18
N ALA A 26 -2.17 -15.13 -13.79
CA ALA A 26 -2.10 -16.27 -14.69
C ALA A 26 -3.42 -16.49 -15.45
N ASP A 27 -4.54 -16.18 -14.81
CA ASP A 27 -5.89 -16.25 -15.37
C ASP A 27 -6.65 -14.98 -15.01
N ALA A 28 -7.07 -14.22 -16.01
CA ALA A 28 -7.84 -12.98 -15.81
C ALA A 28 -9.24 -13.22 -15.21
N ASN A 29 -9.78 -14.44 -15.32
CA ASN A 29 -11.06 -14.82 -14.73
C ASN A 29 -10.93 -15.22 -13.24
N ALA A 30 -9.70 -15.37 -12.74
CA ALA A 30 -9.38 -15.59 -11.34
C ALA A 30 -8.57 -14.41 -10.79
N PRO A 31 -9.23 -13.26 -10.52
CA PRO A 31 -8.54 -12.03 -10.19
C PRO A 31 -7.78 -12.13 -8.86
N SER A 32 -6.68 -11.41 -8.80
CA SER A 32 -5.81 -11.31 -7.62
C SER A 32 -5.80 -9.87 -7.11
N LEU A 33 -5.79 -9.67 -5.79
CA LEU A 33 -5.66 -8.36 -5.16
C LEU A 33 -4.33 -8.26 -4.41
N VAL A 34 -3.55 -7.24 -4.72
CA VAL A 34 -2.27 -6.93 -4.06
C VAL A 34 -2.46 -5.68 -3.19
N GLY A 35 -2.41 -5.85 -1.88
CA GLY A 35 -2.41 -4.75 -0.92
C GLY A 35 -0.99 -4.29 -0.59
N ASN A 36 -0.58 -3.12 -1.06
CA ASN A 36 0.70 -2.52 -0.71
C ASN A 36 0.57 -1.62 0.52
N VAL A 37 1.21 -2.03 1.63
CA VAL A 37 1.26 -1.20 2.85
C VAL A 37 2.21 -0.02 2.64
N THR A 38 1.61 1.16 2.52
CA THR A 38 2.30 2.43 2.36
C THR A 38 2.20 3.27 3.64
N SER A 39 2.21 4.58 3.52
CA SER A 39 2.00 5.50 4.64
C SER A 39 1.39 6.81 4.15
N LYS A 40 0.45 7.36 4.90
CA LYS A 40 -0.13 8.69 4.69
C LYS A 40 0.93 9.78 4.47
N VAL A 41 2.12 9.64 5.09
CA VAL A 41 3.23 10.57 4.89
C VAL A 41 3.81 10.58 3.47
N GLY A 42 3.42 9.63 2.61
CA GLY A 42 3.73 9.62 1.18
C GLY A 42 2.78 10.48 0.33
N SER A 43 1.73 11.04 0.93
CA SER A 43 0.86 12.01 0.26
C SER A 43 1.58 13.34 0.07
N VAL A 44 1.49 13.88 -1.13
CA VAL A 44 1.99 15.25 -1.43
C VAL A 44 1.00 16.29 -0.93
N GLU A 45 -0.30 16.05 -1.16
CA GLU A 45 -1.38 16.96 -0.77
C GLU A 45 -1.54 17.07 0.75
N ASP A 46 -1.48 15.94 1.47
CA ASP A 46 -1.62 15.90 2.95
C ASP A 46 -0.33 16.33 3.69
N ASN A 47 0.75 16.68 2.97
CA ASN A 47 2.03 17.00 3.58
C ASN A 47 2.08 18.43 4.14
N GLY A 48 1.47 18.67 5.27
CA GLY A 48 1.54 19.94 6.00
C GLY A 48 2.73 20.11 6.97
N SER A 49 3.50 19.02 7.24
CA SER A 49 4.52 19.04 8.30
C SER A 49 5.97 18.98 7.79
N GLY A 50 6.20 18.61 6.53
CA GLY A 50 7.54 18.43 5.95
C GLY A 50 8.34 17.32 6.65
N ARG A 51 9.68 17.45 6.66
CA ARG A 51 10.64 16.49 7.27
C ARG A 51 10.56 15.08 6.67
N GLY A 52 11.39 14.17 7.16
CA GLY A 52 11.36 12.76 6.77
C GLY A 52 11.53 12.50 5.28
N TYR A 53 12.31 13.30 4.57
CA TYR A 53 12.42 13.37 3.11
C TYR A 53 12.57 12.00 2.45
N SER A 54 13.53 11.20 2.91
CA SER A 54 13.81 9.89 2.29
C SER A 54 12.66 8.90 2.49
N TYR A 55 12.03 8.90 3.66
CA TYR A 55 10.90 8.02 3.96
C TYR A 55 9.66 8.45 3.18
N ARG A 56 9.29 9.74 3.24
CA ARG A 56 8.16 10.28 2.46
C ARG A 56 8.33 10.00 0.98
N ALA A 57 9.49 10.36 0.41
CA ALA A 57 9.78 10.12 -1.00
C ALA A 57 9.70 8.64 -1.38
N SER A 58 10.16 7.73 -0.51
CA SER A 58 10.06 6.28 -0.77
C SER A 58 8.63 5.77 -0.79
N LYS A 59 7.75 6.32 0.07
CA LYS A 59 6.34 5.96 0.11
C LYS A 59 5.55 6.58 -1.05
N SER A 60 5.87 7.81 -1.45
CA SER A 60 5.34 8.40 -2.69
C SER A 60 5.77 7.60 -3.92
N ALA A 61 7.02 7.14 -3.96
CA ALA A 61 7.51 6.25 -5.02
C ALA A 61 6.75 4.92 -5.05
N LEU A 62 6.49 4.29 -3.90
CA LEU A 62 5.67 3.09 -3.84
C LEU A 62 4.25 3.35 -4.38
N ASN A 63 3.66 4.50 -4.02
CA ASN A 63 2.31 4.86 -4.45
C ASN A 63 2.22 4.96 -5.96
N ILE A 64 3.12 5.72 -6.61
CA ILE A 64 3.08 5.87 -8.08
C ILE A 64 3.42 4.57 -8.80
N VAL A 65 4.37 3.78 -8.30
CA VAL A 65 4.70 2.46 -8.89
C VAL A 65 3.51 1.52 -8.77
N THR A 66 2.83 1.48 -7.63
CA THR A 66 1.62 0.67 -7.43
C THR A 66 0.51 1.09 -8.39
N LYS A 67 0.31 2.41 -8.57
CA LYS A 67 -0.66 2.93 -9.54
C LYS A 67 -0.31 2.52 -10.97
N SER A 68 0.94 2.60 -11.37
CA SER A 68 1.39 2.17 -12.70
C SER A 68 1.15 0.68 -12.90
N MET A 69 1.55 -0.17 -11.94
CA MET A 69 1.29 -1.60 -12.00
C MET A 69 -0.20 -1.94 -12.08
N SER A 70 -1.08 -1.18 -11.42
CA SER A 70 -2.52 -1.40 -11.48
C SER A 70 -3.10 -1.17 -12.87
N ILE A 71 -2.50 -0.29 -13.65
CA ILE A 71 -2.88 -0.03 -15.04
C ILE A 71 -2.31 -1.12 -15.95
N ASP A 72 -1.02 -1.40 -15.82
CA ASP A 72 -0.32 -2.34 -16.70
C ASP A 72 -0.81 -3.78 -16.56
N LEU A 73 -1.28 -4.16 -15.37
CA LEU A 73 -1.66 -5.54 -15.04
C LEU A 73 -3.18 -5.76 -14.97
N ALA A 74 -3.99 -4.73 -15.23
CA ALA A 74 -5.45 -4.80 -15.19
C ALA A 74 -6.00 -5.89 -16.13
N SER A 75 -5.48 -5.98 -17.37
CA SER A 75 -5.89 -6.98 -18.36
C SER A 75 -5.54 -8.42 -17.95
N ARG A 76 -4.65 -8.60 -16.96
CA ARG A 76 -4.29 -9.89 -16.38
C ARG A 76 -5.09 -10.23 -15.12
N GLY A 77 -6.08 -9.40 -14.75
CA GLY A 77 -6.87 -9.59 -13.53
C GLY A 77 -6.07 -9.35 -12.24
N VAL A 78 -5.03 -8.51 -12.27
CA VAL A 78 -4.28 -8.15 -11.07
C VAL A 78 -4.66 -6.75 -10.62
N HIS A 79 -5.30 -6.66 -9.47
CA HIS A 79 -5.78 -5.44 -8.85
C HIS A 79 -4.87 -5.01 -7.70
N PHE A 80 -4.87 -3.73 -7.37
CA PHE A 80 -4.00 -3.16 -6.35
C PHE A 80 -4.75 -2.23 -5.41
N ALA A 81 -4.35 -2.26 -4.14
CA ALA A 81 -4.76 -1.30 -3.13
C ALA A 81 -3.53 -0.70 -2.43
N LEU A 82 -3.60 0.59 -2.10
CA LEU A 82 -2.65 1.27 -1.23
C LEU A 82 -3.26 1.40 0.15
N LEU A 83 -2.53 0.96 1.17
CA LEU A 83 -3.02 0.82 2.53
C LEU A 83 -2.16 1.62 3.50
N HIS A 84 -2.78 2.51 4.28
CA HIS A 84 -2.13 3.17 5.40
C HIS A 84 -2.54 2.50 6.72
N PRO A 85 -1.58 1.88 7.44
CA PRO A 85 -1.89 1.13 8.66
C PRO A 85 -2.24 1.99 9.88
N GLY A 86 -2.17 3.32 9.76
CA GLY A 86 -2.20 4.22 10.90
C GLY A 86 -0.84 4.36 11.59
N TRP A 87 -0.81 5.04 12.73
CA TRP A 87 0.38 5.15 13.58
C TRP A 87 0.34 4.05 14.64
N VAL A 88 0.91 2.91 14.29
CA VAL A 88 0.81 1.65 15.03
C VAL A 88 1.90 1.55 16.09
N LYS A 89 1.57 1.04 17.28
CA LYS A 89 2.52 0.70 18.34
C LYS A 89 3.38 -0.48 17.90
N THR A 90 4.62 -0.20 17.50
CA THR A 90 5.60 -1.18 17.03
C THR A 90 6.99 -0.74 17.48
N ASP A 91 8.00 -1.58 17.27
CA ASP A 91 9.41 -1.22 17.52
C ASP A 91 9.83 0.01 16.70
N MET A 92 9.33 0.13 15.47
CA MET A 92 9.60 1.29 14.59
C MET A 92 9.11 2.61 15.21
N THR A 93 8.01 2.59 15.95
CA THR A 93 7.43 3.77 16.61
C THR A 93 7.84 3.89 18.07
N GLU A 94 8.75 3.03 18.55
CA GLU A 94 9.12 2.94 19.96
C GLU A 94 7.88 2.84 20.88
N SER A 95 6.87 2.09 20.43
CA SER A 95 5.56 1.92 21.08
C SER A 95 4.75 3.23 21.27
N ARG A 96 5.14 4.33 20.61
CA ARG A 96 4.45 5.64 20.67
C ARG A 96 3.25 5.75 19.76
N GLY A 97 2.90 4.68 19.03
CA GLY A 97 1.73 4.65 18.17
C GLY A 97 0.42 4.89 18.91
N LEU A 98 -0.63 5.26 18.19
CA LEU A 98 -1.96 5.54 18.74
C LEU A 98 -2.83 4.28 18.82
N ILE A 99 -2.57 3.30 17.96
CA ILE A 99 -3.35 2.05 17.84
C ILE A 99 -2.43 0.84 17.98
N ASP A 100 -2.99 -0.31 18.31
CA ASP A 100 -2.24 -1.56 18.30
C ASP A 100 -2.23 -2.22 16.91
N ALA A 101 -1.41 -3.26 16.77
CA ALA A 101 -1.25 -3.96 15.50
C ALA A 101 -2.51 -4.73 15.08
N GLU A 102 -3.27 -5.21 16.06
CA GLU A 102 -4.51 -5.97 15.81
C GLU A 102 -5.60 -5.07 15.25
N GLU A 103 -5.82 -3.89 15.85
CA GLU A 103 -6.77 -2.89 15.37
C GLU A 103 -6.42 -2.46 13.94
N SER A 104 -5.14 -2.15 13.69
CA SER A 104 -4.66 -1.80 12.36
C SER A 104 -4.94 -2.92 11.35
N ALA A 105 -4.54 -4.16 11.65
CA ALA A 105 -4.69 -5.30 10.76
C ALA A 105 -6.16 -5.60 10.45
N ARG A 106 -7.04 -5.58 11.45
CA ARG A 106 -8.49 -5.76 11.24
C ARG A 106 -9.05 -4.69 10.29
N GLY A 107 -8.67 -3.44 10.49
CA GLY A 107 -9.10 -2.34 9.63
C GLY A 107 -8.65 -2.53 8.18
N LEU A 108 -7.39 -2.87 7.96
CA LEU A 108 -6.86 -3.11 6.62
C LEU A 108 -7.53 -4.31 5.92
N ILE A 109 -7.84 -5.38 6.66
CA ILE A 109 -8.57 -6.53 6.12
C ILE A 109 -9.97 -6.11 5.64
N ARG A 110 -10.69 -5.30 6.43
CA ARG A 110 -12.02 -4.79 6.05
C ARG A 110 -11.96 -3.92 4.78
N VAL A 111 -10.92 -3.09 4.64
CA VAL A 111 -10.67 -2.34 3.40
C VAL A 111 -10.51 -3.30 2.21
N LEU A 112 -9.67 -4.33 2.35
CA LEU A 112 -9.43 -5.30 1.28
C LEU A 112 -10.67 -6.16 0.96
N GLN A 113 -11.56 -6.37 1.93
CA GLN A 113 -12.85 -7.05 1.74
C GLN A 113 -13.92 -6.19 1.08
N GLY A 114 -13.63 -4.92 0.80
CA GLY A 114 -14.53 -4.00 0.13
C GLY A 114 -15.62 -3.40 1.01
N GLU A 115 -15.52 -3.47 2.35
CA GLU A 115 -16.51 -2.90 3.26
C GLU A 115 -16.69 -1.38 3.08
N PHE A 116 -15.67 -0.69 2.58
CA PHE A 116 -15.66 0.75 2.35
C PHE A 116 -15.73 1.13 0.87
N GLY A 117 -16.13 0.19 0.01
CA GLY A 117 -16.21 0.33 -1.43
C GLY A 117 -15.01 -0.25 -2.18
N ASP A 118 -14.92 0.04 -3.47
CA ASP A 118 -13.86 -0.48 -4.34
C ASP A 118 -12.50 0.10 -3.94
N CYS A 119 -11.63 -0.76 -3.41
CA CYS A 119 -10.29 -0.41 -2.98
C CYS A 119 -9.24 -0.41 -4.09
N GLU A 120 -9.56 -0.94 -5.28
CA GLU A 120 -8.59 -1.17 -6.37
C GLU A 120 -7.98 0.10 -6.95
N ARG A 121 -8.62 1.24 -6.76
CA ARG A 121 -8.19 2.50 -7.36
C ARG A 121 -7.88 3.56 -6.34
N PHE A 122 -7.96 3.20 -5.06
CA PHE A 122 -7.92 4.16 -3.98
C PHE A 122 -6.85 3.82 -2.97
N TRP A 123 -6.47 4.83 -2.27
CA TRP A 123 -5.57 4.78 -1.14
C TRP A 123 -6.38 5.03 0.13
N PHE A 124 -6.43 4.02 1.00
CA PHE A 124 -7.22 4.06 2.22
C PHE A 124 -6.35 3.91 3.46
N ASP A 125 -6.81 4.49 4.55
CA ASP A 125 -6.32 4.14 5.87
C ASP A 125 -7.08 2.92 6.45
N TYR A 126 -6.66 2.46 7.63
CA TYR A 126 -7.25 1.33 8.32
C TYR A 126 -8.70 1.55 8.78
N LYS A 127 -9.21 2.79 8.77
CA LYS A 127 -10.61 3.12 9.07
C LYS A 127 -11.49 3.10 7.82
N GLY A 128 -10.89 3.03 6.64
CA GLY A 128 -11.59 3.13 5.37
C GLY A 128 -11.69 4.57 4.86
N ASP A 129 -10.99 5.52 5.46
CA ASP A 129 -10.92 6.89 4.99
C ASP A 129 -9.97 7.00 3.80
N LYS A 130 -10.40 7.69 2.74
CA LYS A 130 -9.56 7.93 1.57
C LYS A 130 -8.43 8.90 1.89
N ILE A 131 -7.23 8.60 1.41
CA ILE A 131 -6.07 9.46 1.54
C ILE A 131 -5.84 10.17 0.20
N PRO A 132 -5.64 11.49 0.18
CA PRO A 132 -5.30 12.22 -1.03
C PRO A 132 -3.88 11.90 -1.51
N TRP A 133 -3.61 12.15 -2.80
CA TRP A 133 -2.29 11.84 -3.44
C TRP A 133 -1.14 12.76 -3.04
#